data_c0330412aa4af53e79dc4629e6fb7c29
#
_entry.id   c0330412aa4af53e79dc4629e6fb7c29
#
_cell.length_a   1.000
_cell.length_b   1.000
_cell.length_c   1.000
_cell.angle_alpha   90.00
_cell.angle_beta   90.00
_cell.angle_gamma   90.00
#
_symmetry.space_group_name_H-M   'P 1'
#
loop_
_entity.id
_entity.type
_entity.pdbx_description
1 polymer ?
#
loop_
_entity_poly.entity_id
_entity_poly.type
_entity_poly.pdbx_seq_one_letter_code
_entity_poly.pdbx_strand_id
1 'polypeptide(L)'
;MHFERHYDRTYARLTRPFRGRLWAVRGLFLLNGALVVLMYIAYPLLLWQLYTQEGLASPGLRKAFWIPAISFLLLTLVRSRINRPRPYEAWPITPLIPRNKQGESFPSRHVFSSTIIAMTYLYFHPPVGAAFLLVSLISALVRVLAGVHYPTDVGAGMMVGVGAGLFLWAIA
;
A
#
# COMPACT_ATOMS: atom_id res chain seq x y z
N MET A 1 20.34 -9.82 4.35
CA MET A 1 19.53 -9.38 5.53
C MET A 1 20.33 -8.56 6.55
N HIS A 2 21.27 -7.69 6.09
CA HIS A 2 22.05 -6.83 7.00
C HIS A 2 21.24 -5.62 7.54
N PHE A 3 20.15 -5.23 6.88
CA PHE A 3 19.35 -4.03 7.19
C PHE A 3 18.54 -4.17 8.50
N GLU A 4 18.29 -5.38 8.97
CA GLU A 4 17.48 -5.62 10.17
C GLU A 4 18.28 -5.68 11.47
N ARG A 5 19.60 -5.87 11.43
CA ARG A 5 20.41 -6.03 12.65
C ARG A 5 20.48 -4.80 13.56
N HIS A 6 20.10 -3.61 13.08
CA HIS A 6 20.08 -2.34 13.83
C HIS A 6 18.94 -1.46 13.36
N TYR A 7 17.74 -2.04 13.19
CA TYR A 7 16.57 -1.32 12.69
C TYR A 7 16.21 -0.13 13.59
N ASP A 8 16.34 -0.28 14.89
CA ASP A 8 16.13 0.76 15.89
C ASP A 8 16.96 2.02 15.60
N ARG A 9 18.26 1.87 15.32
CA ARG A 9 19.16 2.97 14.98
C ARG A 9 18.83 3.59 13.62
N THR A 10 18.52 2.76 12.65
CA THR A 10 18.14 3.22 11.30
C THR A 10 16.84 4.01 11.37
N TYR A 11 15.83 3.49 12.07
CA TYR A 11 14.56 4.18 12.27
C TYR A 11 14.74 5.49 13.04
N ALA A 12 15.56 5.53 14.08
CA ALA A 12 15.85 6.74 14.82
C ALA A 12 16.48 7.83 13.94
N ARG A 13 17.39 7.46 13.02
CA ARG A 13 17.98 8.40 12.05
C ARG A 13 16.94 8.92 11.04
N LEU A 14 16.13 8.02 10.45
CA LEU A 14 15.08 8.38 9.48
C LEU A 14 14.02 9.30 10.08
N THR A 15 13.67 9.11 11.34
CA THR A 15 12.61 9.87 12.00
C THR A 15 13.11 11.12 12.73
N ARG A 16 14.43 11.33 12.82
CA ARG A 16 15.04 12.48 13.49
C ARG A 16 14.45 13.83 13.05
N PRO A 17 14.19 14.10 11.74
CA PRO A 17 13.60 15.38 11.30
C PRO A 17 12.18 15.62 11.82
N PHE A 18 11.44 14.55 12.18
CA PHE A 18 10.05 14.62 12.63
C PHE A 18 9.92 14.70 14.15
N ARG A 19 10.91 14.17 14.89
CA ARG A 19 10.88 14.12 16.36
C ARG A 19 10.95 15.53 16.95
N GLY A 20 10.05 15.80 17.91
CA GLY A 20 9.90 17.12 18.53
C GLY A 20 9.15 18.16 17.69
N ARG A 21 8.74 17.83 16.46
CA ARG A 21 7.99 18.73 15.56
C ARG A 21 6.56 18.23 15.38
N LEU A 22 5.65 18.64 16.25
CA LEU A 22 4.25 18.22 16.23
C LEU A 22 3.58 18.44 14.86
N TRP A 23 3.88 19.57 14.19
CA TRP A 23 3.34 19.88 12.87
C TRP A 23 3.77 18.86 11.81
N ALA A 24 5.03 18.40 11.85
CA ALA A 24 5.53 17.39 10.90
C ALA A 24 4.89 16.01 11.12
N VAL A 25 4.69 15.62 12.37
CA VAL A 25 3.99 14.36 12.71
C VAL A 25 2.51 14.44 12.34
N ARG A 26 1.85 15.58 12.61
CA ARG A 26 0.47 15.81 12.17
C ARG A 26 0.35 15.80 10.65
N GLY A 27 1.27 16.45 9.94
CA GLY A 27 1.33 16.41 8.48
C GLY A 27 1.46 14.99 7.93
N LEU A 28 2.35 14.18 8.51
CA LEU A 28 2.51 12.77 8.14
C LEU A 28 1.22 11.97 8.39
N PHE A 29 0.54 12.20 9.51
CA PHE A 29 -0.73 11.56 9.85
C PHE A 29 -1.84 11.93 8.86
N LEU A 30 -1.98 13.22 8.54
CA LEU A 30 -2.97 13.71 7.57
C LEU A 30 -2.69 13.20 6.16
N LEU A 31 -1.41 13.23 5.74
CA LEU A 31 -1.00 12.68 4.45
C LEU A 31 -1.35 11.18 4.35
N ASN A 32 -1.03 10.41 5.39
CA ASN A 32 -1.38 9.00 5.43
C ASN A 32 -2.89 8.77 5.29
N GLY A 33 -3.71 9.56 5.98
CA GLY A 33 -5.17 9.50 5.86
C GLY A 33 -5.66 9.88 4.46
N ALA A 34 -5.17 11.00 3.92
CA ALA A 34 -5.53 11.48 2.59
C ALA A 34 -5.22 10.47 1.48
N LEU A 35 -4.02 9.84 1.51
CA LEU A 35 -3.65 8.82 0.54
C LEU A 35 -4.58 7.60 0.58
N VAL A 36 -5.01 7.19 1.78
CA VAL A 36 -5.98 6.09 1.95
C VAL A 36 -7.34 6.48 1.39
N VAL A 37 -7.86 7.65 1.78
CA VAL A 37 -9.16 8.16 1.30
C VAL A 37 -9.17 8.31 -0.21
N LEU A 38 -8.09 8.87 -0.79
CA LEU A 38 -7.94 9.00 -2.24
C LEU A 38 -8.15 7.65 -2.94
N MET A 39 -7.51 6.58 -2.48
CA MET A 39 -7.63 5.26 -3.09
C MET A 39 -9.01 4.62 -2.87
N TYR A 40 -9.61 4.85 -1.69
CA TYR A 40 -10.98 4.38 -1.40
C TYR A 40 -12.04 5.06 -2.27
N ILE A 41 -11.80 6.29 -2.73
CA ILE A 41 -12.69 7.00 -3.63
C ILE A 41 -12.37 6.64 -5.09
N ALA A 42 -11.10 6.69 -5.47
CA ALA A 42 -10.67 6.48 -6.84
C ALA A 42 -11.09 5.12 -7.40
N TYR A 43 -10.92 4.04 -6.63
CA TYR A 43 -11.21 2.70 -7.15
C TYR A 43 -12.70 2.45 -7.44
N PRO A 44 -13.64 2.76 -6.55
CA PRO A 44 -15.06 2.68 -6.88
C PRO A 44 -15.49 3.60 -8.04
N LEU A 45 -14.88 4.78 -8.16
CA LEU A 45 -15.15 5.68 -9.30
C LEU A 45 -14.72 5.06 -10.62
N LEU A 46 -13.57 4.38 -10.69
CA LEU A 46 -13.15 3.66 -11.89
C LEU A 46 -14.14 2.54 -12.24
N LEU A 47 -14.54 1.74 -11.25
CA LEU A 47 -15.51 0.65 -11.48
C LEU A 47 -16.86 1.20 -11.94
N TRP A 48 -17.31 2.30 -11.34
CA TRP A 48 -18.54 2.99 -11.76
C TRP A 48 -18.45 3.52 -13.19
N GLN A 49 -17.34 4.15 -13.55
CA GLN A 49 -17.10 4.63 -14.92
C GLN A 49 -17.17 3.46 -15.92
N LEU A 50 -16.46 2.36 -15.66
CA LEU A 50 -16.48 1.18 -16.54
C LEU A 50 -17.89 0.59 -16.66
N TYR A 51 -18.61 0.50 -15.54
CA TYR A 51 -19.99 0.03 -15.52
C TYR A 51 -20.91 0.89 -16.40
N THR A 52 -20.82 2.22 -16.29
CA THR A 52 -21.68 3.14 -17.05
C THR A 52 -21.35 3.19 -18.53
N GLN A 53 -20.09 2.96 -18.91
CA GLN A 53 -19.62 3.00 -20.28
C GLN A 53 -19.81 1.67 -21.02
N GLU A 54 -19.57 0.55 -20.36
CA GLU A 54 -19.48 -0.76 -20.99
C GLU A 54 -20.55 -1.76 -20.50
N GLY A 55 -21.24 -1.44 -19.41
CA GLY A 55 -22.23 -2.31 -18.78
C GLY A 55 -21.63 -3.40 -17.87
N LEU A 56 -22.52 -4.10 -17.15
CA LEU A 56 -22.13 -5.07 -16.11
C LEU A 56 -21.39 -6.30 -16.68
N ALA A 57 -21.69 -6.70 -17.90
CA ALA A 57 -21.11 -7.88 -18.53
C ALA A 57 -19.76 -7.64 -19.21
N SER A 58 -19.24 -6.40 -19.15
CA SER A 58 -18.02 -6.06 -19.88
C SER A 58 -16.79 -6.83 -19.39
N PRO A 59 -15.93 -7.28 -20.29
CA PRO A 59 -14.65 -7.90 -19.90
C PRO A 59 -13.77 -6.94 -19.11
N GLY A 60 -13.77 -5.63 -19.44
CA GLY A 60 -13.00 -4.58 -18.77
C GLY A 60 -13.39 -4.47 -17.30
N LEU A 61 -14.69 -4.31 -17.01
CA LEU A 61 -15.19 -4.23 -15.64
C LEU A 61 -14.89 -5.50 -14.84
N ARG A 62 -15.07 -6.68 -15.45
CA ARG A 62 -14.77 -7.95 -14.79
C ARG A 62 -13.30 -8.08 -14.41
N LYS A 63 -12.38 -7.73 -15.31
CA LYS A 63 -10.93 -7.69 -15.03
C LYS A 63 -10.61 -6.70 -13.92
N ALA A 64 -11.12 -5.46 -14.03
CA ALA A 64 -10.90 -4.41 -13.06
C ALA A 64 -11.38 -4.79 -11.64
N PHE A 65 -12.40 -5.62 -11.52
CA PHE A 65 -12.96 -6.07 -10.25
C PHE A 65 -12.27 -7.35 -9.73
N TRP A 66 -12.24 -8.42 -10.53
CA TRP A 66 -11.84 -9.73 -10.04
C TRP A 66 -10.33 -9.88 -9.80
N ILE A 67 -9.48 -9.24 -10.63
CA ILE A 67 -8.03 -9.33 -10.46
C ILE A 67 -7.61 -8.68 -9.13
N PRO A 68 -7.98 -7.43 -8.81
CA PRO A 68 -7.68 -6.84 -7.51
C PRO A 68 -8.33 -7.57 -6.34
N ALA A 69 -9.58 -8.01 -6.46
CA ALA A 69 -10.31 -8.67 -5.39
C ALA A 69 -9.68 -10.03 -5.00
N ILE A 70 -9.40 -10.89 -5.98
CA ILE A 70 -8.76 -12.18 -5.75
C ILE A 70 -7.35 -12.00 -5.19
N SER A 71 -6.57 -11.10 -5.79
CA SER A 71 -5.20 -10.83 -5.34
C SER A 71 -5.16 -10.27 -3.92
N PHE A 72 -6.12 -9.41 -3.55
CA PHE A 72 -6.24 -8.90 -2.18
C PHE A 72 -6.58 -10.00 -1.17
N LEU A 73 -7.48 -10.92 -1.54
CA LEU A 73 -7.84 -12.06 -0.69
C LEU A 73 -6.63 -12.98 -0.49
N LEU A 74 -5.95 -13.35 -1.58
CA LEU A 74 -4.75 -14.19 -1.52
C LEU A 74 -3.65 -13.54 -0.67
N LEU A 75 -3.39 -12.25 -0.88
CA LEU A 75 -2.41 -11.52 -0.06
C LEU A 75 -2.81 -11.55 1.42
N THR A 76 -4.09 -11.39 1.73
CA THR A 76 -4.58 -11.39 3.12
C THR A 76 -4.37 -12.76 3.76
N LEU A 77 -4.60 -13.85 3.04
CA LEU A 77 -4.33 -15.22 3.51
C LEU A 77 -2.83 -15.46 3.74
N VAL A 78 -1.98 -15.01 2.80
CA VAL A 78 -0.52 -15.11 2.95
C VAL A 78 -0.04 -14.34 4.18
N ARG A 79 -0.55 -13.13 4.40
CA ARG A 79 -0.21 -12.30 5.56
C ARG A 79 -0.56 -12.96 6.89
N SER A 80 -1.76 -13.53 6.99
CA SER A 80 -2.20 -14.21 8.23
C SER A 80 -1.35 -15.45 8.53
N ARG A 81 -0.85 -16.14 7.49
CA ARG A 81 0.02 -17.33 7.66
C ARG A 81 1.45 -16.94 8.04
N ILE A 82 2.02 -15.91 7.43
CA ILE A 82 3.38 -15.42 7.74
C ILE A 82 3.39 -14.75 9.12
N ASN A 83 2.35 -14.00 9.44
CA ASN A 83 2.15 -13.30 10.73
C ASN A 83 3.39 -12.61 11.28
N ARG A 84 4.15 -11.91 10.42
CA ARG A 84 5.38 -11.21 10.81
C ARG A 84 5.08 -10.11 11.83
N PRO A 85 5.84 -10.01 12.95
CA PRO A 85 5.69 -8.91 13.90
C PRO A 85 6.05 -7.57 13.25
N ARG A 86 5.40 -6.51 13.70
CA ARG A 86 5.65 -5.15 13.22
C ARG A 86 6.89 -4.55 13.86
N PRO A 87 7.47 -3.48 13.26
CA PRO A 87 8.67 -2.86 13.81
C PRO A 87 8.56 -2.47 15.29
N TYR A 88 7.44 -1.90 15.71
CA TYR A 88 7.22 -1.49 17.12
C TYR A 88 6.94 -2.65 18.09
N GLU A 89 6.71 -3.86 17.59
CA GLU A 89 6.60 -5.08 18.41
C GLU A 89 7.96 -5.75 18.60
N ALA A 90 8.80 -5.73 17.56
CA ALA A 90 10.07 -6.45 17.54
C ALA A 90 11.26 -5.60 18.03
N TRP A 91 11.12 -4.28 18.05
CA TRP A 91 12.19 -3.34 18.35
C TRP A 91 11.73 -2.27 19.35
N PRO A 92 12.63 -1.78 20.22
CA PRO A 92 12.33 -0.72 21.20
C PRO A 92 12.27 0.65 20.48
N ILE A 93 11.32 0.80 19.56
CA ILE A 93 11.08 2.03 18.83
C ILE A 93 9.74 2.65 19.23
N THR A 94 9.68 3.98 19.20
CA THR A 94 8.42 4.72 19.33
C THR A 94 7.95 5.12 17.93
N PRO A 95 6.88 4.51 17.39
CA PRO A 95 6.37 4.85 16.07
C PRO A 95 5.87 6.30 16.04
N LEU A 96 6.07 7.02 14.90
CA LEU A 96 5.56 8.38 14.72
C LEU A 96 4.02 8.42 14.68
N ILE A 97 3.40 7.35 14.16
CA ILE A 97 1.94 7.17 14.17
C ILE A 97 1.61 5.95 15.03
N PRO A 98 1.12 6.14 16.25
CA PRO A 98 0.79 5.03 17.15
C PRO A 98 -0.24 4.08 16.52
N ARG A 99 -0.02 2.78 16.68
CA ARG A 99 -0.92 1.71 16.24
C ARG A 99 -0.91 0.57 17.25
N ASN A 100 -2.09 -0.01 17.46
CA ASN A 100 -2.27 -1.12 18.41
C ASN A 100 -2.43 -2.48 17.71
N LYS A 101 -2.30 -2.52 16.36
CA LYS A 101 -2.45 -3.77 15.63
C LYS A 101 -1.17 -4.60 15.77
N GLN A 102 -1.33 -5.87 16.20
CA GLN A 102 -0.24 -6.83 16.31
C GLN A 102 -0.12 -7.70 15.07
N GLY A 103 1.10 -8.15 14.79
CA GLY A 103 1.41 -9.07 13.70
C GLY A 103 1.06 -8.57 12.31
N GLU A 104 1.04 -9.51 11.37
CA GLU A 104 0.66 -9.27 9.96
C GLU A 104 1.37 -8.08 9.32
N SER A 105 2.69 -7.92 9.55
CA SER A 105 3.43 -6.83 8.94
C SER A 105 3.68 -7.05 7.46
N PHE A 106 4.00 -8.29 7.06
CA PHE A 106 4.48 -8.64 5.72
C PHE A 106 3.44 -9.44 4.90
N PRO A 107 3.27 -9.15 3.62
CA PRO A 107 3.60 -7.90 2.92
C PRO A 107 2.65 -6.75 3.33
N SER A 108 3.00 -5.49 3.02
CA SER A 108 2.16 -4.34 3.36
C SER A 108 0.88 -4.31 2.52
N ARG A 109 -0.27 -4.55 3.16
CA ARG A 109 -1.59 -4.57 2.49
C ARG A 109 -1.99 -3.20 1.91
N HIS A 110 -1.67 -2.11 2.59
CA HIS A 110 -1.99 -0.77 2.10
C HIS A 110 -1.21 -0.40 0.84
N VAL A 111 0.09 -0.73 0.82
CA VAL A 111 0.93 -0.49 -0.36
C VAL A 111 0.52 -1.40 -1.50
N PHE A 112 0.25 -2.67 -1.23
CA PHE A 112 -0.32 -3.57 -2.23
C PHE A 112 -1.61 -3.01 -2.84
N SER A 113 -2.58 -2.59 -1.99
CA SER A 113 -3.86 -2.07 -2.48
C SER A 113 -3.69 -0.81 -3.31
N SER A 114 -2.87 0.15 -2.87
CA SER A 114 -2.61 1.36 -3.66
C SER A 114 -1.89 1.05 -4.98
N THR A 115 -0.99 0.06 -4.99
CA THR A 115 -0.26 -0.33 -6.20
C THR A 115 -1.18 -1.04 -7.21
N ILE A 116 -2.01 -1.99 -6.77
CA ILE A 116 -2.89 -2.71 -7.70
C ILE A 116 -3.99 -1.80 -8.26
N ILE A 117 -4.50 -0.84 -7.47
CA ILE A 117 -5.41 0.19 -7.95
C ILE A 117 -4.71 1.06 -9.00
N ALA A 118 -3.47 1.50 -8.73
CA ALA A 118 -2.67 2.25 -9.67
C ALA A 118 -2.44 1.48 -10.99
N MET A 119 -2.14 0.19 -10.92
CA MET A 119 -1.99 -0.69 -12.09
C MET A 119 -3.30 -0.85 -12.85
N THR A 120 -4.44 -0.93 -12.15
CA THR A 120 -5.75 -0.97 -12.81
C THR A 120 -6.03 0.33 -13.55
N TYR A 121 -5.74 1.49 -12.93
CA TYR A 121 -5.81 2.77 -13.63
C TYR A 121 -4.81 2.86 -14.79
N LEU A 122 -3.60 2.33 -14.64
CA LEU A 122 -2.59 2.33 -15.70
C LEU A 122 -3.08 1.58 -16.94
N TYR A 123 -3.86 0.52 -16.75
CA TYR A 123 -4.47 -0.24 -17.84
C TYR A 123 -5.54 0.54 -18.59
N PHE A 124 -6.45 1.24 -17.88
CA PHE A 124 -7.57 1.97 -18.50
C PHE A 124 -7.26 3.44 -18.80
N HIS A 125 -6.47 4.10 -17.95
CA HIS A 125 -6.14 5.53 -18.02
C HIS A 125 -4.65 5.73 -17.69
N PRO A 126 -3.72 5.46 -18.64
CA PRO A 126 -2.27 5.42 -18.37
C PRO A 126 -1.70 6.64 -17.64
N PRO A 127 -2.06 7.90 -17.98
CA PRO A 127 -1.51 9.06 -17.26
C PRO A 127 -1.93 9.10 -15.78
N VAL A 128 -3.19 8.74 -15.49
CA VAL A 128 -3.72 8.70 -14.11
C VAL A 128 -3.09 7.55 -13.33
N GLY A 129 -2.95 6.39 -13.96
CA GLY A 129 -2.28 5.23 -13.37
C GLY A 129 -0.83 5.51 -13.02
N ALA A 130 -0.08 6.20 -13.89
CA ALA A 130 1.29 6.62 -13.60
C ALA A 130 1.36 7.57 -12.39
N ALA A 131 0.46 8.55 -12.29
CA ALA A 131 0.34 9.42 -11.12
C ALA A 131 0.01 8.61 -9.85
N PHE A 132 -0.87 7.62 -9.93
CA PHE A 132 -1.20 6.76 -8.78
C PHE A 132 -0.08 5.80 -8.38
N LEU A 133 0.81 5.41 -9.28
CA LEU A 133 2.04 4.70 -8.90
C LEU A 133 2.95 5.57 -8.01
N LEU A 134 3.06 6.87 -8.30
CA LEU A 134 3.76 7.82 -7.42
C LEU A 134 3.06 7.94 -6.06
N VAL A 135 1.73 8.01 -6.05
CA VAL A 135 0.95 7.99 -4.79
C VAL A 135 1.23 6.71 -3.99
N SER A 136 1.31 5.56 -4.65
CA SER A 136 1.66 4.28 -3.99
C SER A 136 3.06 4.31 -3.40
N LEU A 137 4.04 4.87 -4.11
CA LEU A 137 5.41 5.04 -3.61
C LEU A 137 5.44 5.96 -2.38
N ILE A 138 4.73 7.09 -2.43
CA ILE A 138 4.60 8.00 -1.27
C ILE A 138 3.94 7.27 -0.10
N SER A 139 2.89 6.48 -0.35
CA SER A 139 2.25 5.66 0.69
C SER A 139 3.25 4.68 1.33
N ALA A 140 4.10 4.02 0.53
CA ALA A 140 5.14 3.14 1.04
C ALA A 140 6.11 3.86 1.97
N LEU A 141 6.61 5.04 1.58
CA LEU A 141 7.50 5.87 2.40
C LEU A 141 6.83 6.30 3.70
N VAL A 142 5.58 6.76 3.63
CA VAL A 142 4.79 7.16 4.80
C VAL A 142 4.63 5.99 5.78
N ARG A 143 4.41 4.76 5.31
CA ARG A 143 4.28 3.58 6.17
C ARG A 143 5.58 3.21 6.90
N VAL A 144 6.72 3.39 6.24
CA VAL A 144 8.04 3.17 6.88
C VAL A 144 8.31 4.27 7.91
N LEU A 145 8.11 5.55 7.57
CA LEU A 145 8.29 6.68 8.48
C LEU A 145 7.34 6.60 9.67
N ALA A 146 6.10 6.17 9.45
CA ALA A 146 5.14 5.95 10.53
C ALA A 146 5.58 4.87 11.54
N GLY A 147 6.56 4.01 11.19
CA GLY A 147 7.06 2.92 12.03
C GLY A 147 6.16 1.69 12.07
N VAL A 148 5.24 1.57 11.12
CA VAL A 148 4.24 0.48 11.10
C VAL A 148 4.58 -0.68 10.17
N HIS A 149 5.55 -0.48 9.27
CA HIS A 149 6.07 -1.49 8.33
C HIS A 149 7.58 -1.35 8.13
N TYR A 150 8.23 -2.48 7.86
CA TYR A 150 9.63 -2.49 7.40
C TYR A 150 9.70 -2.06 5.92
N PRO A 151 10.86 -1.55 5.45
CA PRO A 151 11.08 -1.33 4.01
C PRO A 151 10.81 -2.57 3.15
N THR A 152 11.15 -3.75 3.65
CA THR A 152 10.89 -5.05 2.98
C THR A 152 9.40 -5.35 2.84
N ASP A 153 8.57 -4.96 3.82
CA ASP A 153 7.12 -5.19 3.78
C ASP A 153 6.45 -4.35 2.68
N VAL A 154 6.86 -3.08 2.58
CA VAL A 154 6.31 -2.16 1.58
C VAL A 154 6.82 -2.49 0.18
N GLY A 155 8.09 -2.86 0.04
CA GLY A 155 8.67 -3.32 -1.23
C GLY A 155 7.96 -4.57 -1.74
N ALA A 156 7.77 -5.58 -0.88
CA ALA A 156 7.04 -6.79 -1.24
C ALA A 156 5.58 -6.49 -1.60
N GLY A 157 4.90 -5.61 -0.85
CA GLY A 157 3.54 -5.18 -1.16
C GLY A 157 3.44 -4.53 -2.54
N MET A 158 4.40 -3.69 -2.90
CA MET A 158 4.48 -3.06 -4.22
C MET A 158 4.75 -4.08 -5.32
N MET A 159 5.73 -4.96 -5.14
CA MET A 159 6.06 -6.00 -6.13
C MET A 159 4.87 -6.93 -6.40
N VAL A 160 4.19 -7.40 -5.36
CA VAL A 160 2.99 -8.23 -5.50
C VAL A 160 1.85 -7.45 -6.19
N GLY A 161 1.69 -6.16 -5.86
CA GLY A 161 0.69 -5.30 -6.50
C GLY A 161 0.95 -5.10 -8.00
N VAL A 162 2.20 -4.87 -8.38
CA VAL A 162 2.61 -4.80 -9.80
C VAL A 162 2.41 -6.14 -10.49
N GLY A 163 2.91 -7.24 -9.92
CA GLY A 163 2.78 -8.58 -10.48
C GLY A 163 1.31 -8.98 -10.71
N ALA A 164 0.46 -8.75 -9.71
CA ALA A 164 -0.98 -8.98 -9.84
C ALA A 164 -1.62 -8.08 -10.90
N GLY A 165 -1.22 -6.81 -10.96
CA GLY A 165 -1.71 -5.86 -11.95
C GLY A 165 -1.35 -6.23 -13.39
N LEU A 166 -0.22 -6.89 -13.63
CA LEU A 166 0.17 -7.35 -14.98
C LEU A 166 -0.82 -8.36 -15.57
N PHE A 167 -1.57 -9.08 -14.75
CA PHE A 167 -2.64 -9.97 -15.24
C PHE A 167 -3.76 -9.23 -15.98
N LEU A 168 -3.91 -7.90 -15.81
CA LEU A 168 -4.86 -7.09 -16.59
C LEU A 168 -4.56 -7.15 -18.10
N TRP A 169 -3.27 -7.24 -18.45
CA TRP A 169 -2.81 -7.36 -19.84
C TRP A 169 -2.69 -8.81 -20.32
N ALA A 170 -2.44 -9.74 -19.40
CA ALA A 170 -2.21 -11.15 -19.74
C ALA A 170 -3.49 -11.96 -20.00
N ILE A 171 -4.61 -11.56 -19.38
CA ILE A 171 -5.89 -12.26 -19.54
C ILE A 171 -6.67 -11.56 -20.67
N ALA A 172 -7.01 -12.31 -21.71
CA ALA A 172 -7.81 -11.84 -22.84
C ALA A 172 -9.27 -11.52 -22.46
#